data_b904021b9a26cb808bdd129e8317e63b
#
_entry.id   b904021b9a26cb808bdd129e8317e63b
#
_cell.length_a   1.000
_cell.length_b   1.000
_cell.length_c   1.000
_cell.angle_alpha   90.00
_cell.angle_beta   90.00
_cell.angle_gamma   90.00
#
_symmetry.space_group_name_H-M   'P 1'
#
loop_
_entity.id
_entity.type
_entity.pdbx_description
1 polymer ?
#
loop_
_entity_poly.entity_id
_entity_poly.type
_entity_poly.pdbx_seq_one_letter_code
_entity_poly.pdbx_strand_id
1 'polypeptide(L)'
;MNKTKYFLLSLLAVLSLAACSTDGDLITAGGVPAVELSSSGDVVLDRNNTSGLALTLYWTDNSRLTTSDGRVQTPVNATANTLQFSATEDFSSPIEVLTDAGTTSLQYTAESLNALAGRLDLAGDAASTLYIRMKSVLADNLAPAYSNVCRLQVTPYRIDMSRASILASDRTDTGKTLCSPESNGIYSGFMGVAGWYNWWLQEGNGILWGNDGGGKAFAASSGEQHWNFWFPGPSGCYYTVVNTLRQEWSALYIPSLSVSGDIRGEMTYDRQNNRWTLSFRAASAGPTVIRISGTGRQYDVSTGTDDGAAAGTAVAFGMENGKITFGSVPKDITVNVPSAGEMVLSLDLSDPSGWTCTAGKGSTSEEVPGK
;
A
#
# COMPACT_ATOMS: atom_id res chain seq x y z
N MET A 1 -16.75 87.71 -31.81
CA MET A 1 -16.12 86.83 -30.76
C MET A 1 -16.69 85.45 -30.93
N ASN A 2 -16.06 84.53 -31.59
CA ASN A 2 -16.31 83.08 -31.46
C ASN A 2 -15.68 82.17 -32.55
N LYS A 3 -15.24 82.75 -33.72
CA LYS A 3 -14.62 81.96 -34.80
C LYS A 3 -13.21 81.46 -34.41
N THR A 4 -12.45 82.23 -33.60
CA THR A 4 -11.09 81.89 -33.15
C THR A 4 -11.08 80.81 -32.11
N LYS A 5 -12.13 80.70 -31.26
CA LYS A 5 -12.23 79.62 -30.23
C LYS A 5 -12.51 78.28 -30.89
N TYR A 6 -13.29 78.20 -31.92
CA TYR A 6 -13.57 76.98 -32.66
C TYR A 6 -12.37 76.48 -33.46
N PHE A 7 -11.59 77.44 -33.99
CA PHE A 7 -10.35 77.09 -34.70
C PHE A 7 -9.25 76.53 -33.76
N LEU A 8 -9.12 77.12 -32.57
CA LEU A 8 -8.21 76.54 -31.54
C LEU A 8 -8.68 75.15 -30.99
N LEU A 9 -10.00 74.99 -30.82
CA LEU A 9 -10.55 73.71 -30.41
C LEU A 9 -10.39 72.60 -31.46
N SER A 10 -10.60 72.95 -32.74
CA SER A 10 -10.40 72.02 -33.84
C SER A 10 -8.92 71.67 -34.08
N LEU A 11 -8.00 72.61 -33.84
CA LEU A 11 -6.58 72.36 -33.96
C LEU A 11 -6.07 71.47 -32.77
N LEU A 12 -6.64 71.69 -31.58
CA LEU A 12 -6.32 70.84 -30.44
C LEU A 12 -6.87 69.40 -30.58
N ALA A 13 -8.04 69.25 -31.19
CA ALA A 13 -8.64 67.93 -31.48
C ALA A 13 -7.89 67.16 -32.59
N VAL A 14 -7.30 67.88 -33.57
CA VAL A 14 -6.49 67.23 -34.63
C VAL A 14 -5.09 66.84 -34.06
N LEU A 15 -4.53 67.63 -33.13
CA LEU A 15 -3.27 67.27 -32.45
C LEU A 15 -3.43 66.11 -31.50
N SER A 16 -4.61 65.88 -30.91
CA SER A 16 -4.85 64.72 -30.04
C SER A 16 -5.10 63.41 -30.83
N LEU A 17 -5.40 63.46 -32.10
CA LEU A 17 -5.56 62.29 -32.98
C LEU A 17 -4.21 61.86 -33.61
N ALA A 18 -3.18 62.71 -33.58
CA ALA A 18 -1.85 62.35 -34.08
C ALA A 18 -0.91 61.79 -33.02
N ALA A 19 -1.38 61.64 -31.77
CA ALA A 19 -0.56 61.16 -30.66
C ALA A 19 -0.71 59.67 -30.37
N CYS A 20 -1.35 58.87 -31.26
CA CYS A 20 -1.49 57.42 -31.12
C CYS A 20 -1.08 56.66 -32.39
N SER A 21 0.06 57.01 -32.97
CA SER A 21 0.76 56.12 -33.90
C SER A 21 2.18 55.91 -33.41
N THR A 22 2.34 55.39 -32.22
CA THR A 22 3.50 54.55 -31.93
C THR A 22 3.16 53.19 -32.48
N ASP A 23 3.26 53.03 -33.80
CA ASP A 23 3.52 51.74 -34.40
C ASP A 23 4.92 51.29 -33.93
N GLY A 24 5.00 50.96 -32.66
CA GLY A 24 6.06 50.08 -32.21
C GLY A 24 5.75 48.72 -32.82
N ASP A 25 6.68 48.18 -33.57
CA ASP A 25 6.57 46.83 -34.10
C ASP A 25 6.05 45.92 -33.01
N LEU A 26 4.92 45.21 -33.30
CA LEU A 26 4.35 44.27 -32.34
C LEU A 26 5.38 43.18 -32.08
N ILE A 27 5.93 43.18 -30.86
CA ILE A 27 6.87 42.14 -30.44
C ILE A 27 6.06 40.89 -30.10
N THR A 28 6.24 39.87 -30.89
CA THR A 28 5.59 38.55 -30.66
C THR A 28 6.56 37.61 -30.00
N ALA A 29 6.07 36.83 -29.04
CA ALA A 29 6.80 35.68 -28.52
C ALA A 29 6.66 34.50 -29.49
N GLY A 30 7.73 33.79 -29.73
CA GLY A 30 7.70 32.51 -30.43
C GLY A 30 6.91 31.47 -29.65
N GLY A 31 6.56 30.37 -30.33
CA GLY A 31 5.97 29.22 -29.66
C GLY A 31 6.89 28.59 -28.63
N VAL A 32 6.35 27.69 -27.83
CA VAL A 32 7.14 26.89 -26.85
C VAL A 32 8.22 26.14 -27.63
N PRO A 33 9.52 26.29 -27.29
CA PRO A 33 10.57 25.51 -27.93
C PRO A 33 10.35 24.02 -27.72
N ALA A 34 10.53 23.21 -28.74
CA ALA A 34 10.49 21.77 -28.61
C ALA A 34 11.64 21.30 -27.71
N VAL A 35 11.30 20.48 -26.74
CA VAL A 35 12.26 19.84 -25.82
C VAL A 35 12.76 18.56 -26.49
N GLU A 36 14.06 18.30 -26.42
CA GLU A 36 14.65 17.02 -26.75
C GLU A 36 14.83 16.22 -25.45
N LEU A 37 14.11 15.10 -25.32
CA LEU A 37 14.12 14.21 -24.16
C LEU A 37 15.01 13.02 -24.41
N SER A 38 15.84 12.64 -23.43
CA SER A 38 16.67 11.45 -23.42
C SER A 38 16.60 10.72 -22.08
N SER A 39 16.97 9.43 -22.05
CA SER A 39 16.95 8.60 -20.84
C SER A 39 18.28 7.85 -20.69
N SER A 40 18.53 7.37 -19.47
CA SER A 40 19.70 6.51 -19.18
C SER A 40 19.60 5.10 -19.83
N GLY A 41 18.46 4.73 -20.42
CA GLY A 41 18.23 3.47 -21.12
C GLY A 41 17.35 2.48 -20.38
N ASP A 42 17.38 1.22 -20.86
CA ASP A 42 16.60 0.12 -20.30
C ASP A 42 17.00 -0.20 -18.87
N VAL A 43 16.03 -0.68 -18.06
CA VAL A 43 16.26 -0.94 -16.64
C VAL A 43 15.54 -2.19 -16.16
N VAL A 44 16.26 -2.99 -15.37
CA VAL A 44 15.70 -4.07 -14.55
C VAL A 44 15.73 -3.60 -13.10
N LEU A 45 14.57 -3.49 -12.49
CA LEU A 45 14.44 -2.99 -11.11
C LEU A 45 14.78 -4.09 -10.11
N ASP A 46 15.58 -3.76 -9.10
CA ASP A 46 16.03 -4.70 -8.07
C ASP A 46 15.30 -4.44 -6.76
N ARG A 47 14.54 -5.43 -6.28
CA ARG A 47 13.84 -5.38 -4.99
C ARG A 47 14.78 -5.33 -3.78
N ASN A 48 16.04 -5.75 -3.94
CA ASN A 48 17.01 -5.73 -2.85
C ASN A 48 17.79 -4.40 -2.80
N ASN A 49 17.60 -3.53 -3.80
CA ASN A 49 18.22 -2.21 -3.87
C ASN A 49 17.19 -1.13 -4.26
N THR A 50 16.14 -1.01 -3.47
CA THR A 50 15.00 -0.14 -3.76
C THR A 50 15.35 1.36 -3.79
N SER A 51 16.32 1.79 -2.99
CA SER A 51 16.83 3.17 -2.98
C SER A 51 17.87 3.48 -4.07
N GLY A 52 18.34 2.46 -4.78
CA GLY A 52 19.30 2.62 -5.86
C GLY A 52 18.74 3.43 -7.02
N LEU A 53 19.59 4.27 -7.65
CA LEU A 53 19.24 5.02 -8.85
C LEU A 53 18.94 4.03 -9.99
N ALA A 54 17.73 4.12 -10.56
CA ALA A 54 17.27 3.21 -11.62
C ALA A 54 17.16 3.89 -12.98
N LEU A 55 16.60 5.11 -13.02
CA LEU A 55 16.38 5.84 -14.27
C LEU A 55 16.71 7.30 -14.08
N THR A 56 17.41 7.88 -15.05
CA THR A 56 17.57 9.32 -15.18
C THR A 56 17.03 9.77 -16.52
N LEU A 57 16.19 10.79 -16.49
CA LEU A 57 15.69 11.51 -17.66
C LEU A 57 16.41 12.84 -17.77
N TYR A 58 16.74 13.25 -18.99
CA TYR A 58 17.39 14.51 -19.31
C TYR A 58 16.62 15.19 -20.44
N TRP A 59 16.58 16.52 -20.42
CA TRP A 59 15.95 17.29 -21.51
C TRP A 59 16.65 18.61 -21.74
N THR A 60 16.52 19.13 -22.97
CA THR A 60 17.07 20.42 -23.33
C THR A 60 16.33 21.55 -22.64
N ASP A 61 17.06 22.60 -22.28
CA ASP A 61 16.48 23.80 -21.64
C ASP A 61 15.53 24.53 -22.57
N ASN A 62 14.28 24.72 -22.13
CA ASN A 62 13.25 25.52 -22.78
C ASN A 62 12.75 26.69 -21.87
N SER A 63 13.56 27.11 -20.94
CA SER A 63 13.22 28.14 -19.94
C SER A 63 12.98 29.52 -20.55
N ARG A 64 13.45 29.75 -21.79
CA ARG A 64 13.31 31.03 -22.50
C ARG A 64 12.61 30.86 -23.84
N LEU A 65 11.65 31.73 -24.09
CA LEU A 65 11.02 31.83 -25.41
C LEU A 65 11.84 32.79 -26.33
N THR A 66 11.84 32.51 -27.58
CA THR A 66 12.34 33.47 -28.59
C THR A 66 11.32 34.60 -28.83
N THR A 67 11.80 35.78 -29.10
CA THR A 67 10.93 36.94 -29.48
C THR A 67 11.29 37.43 -30.86
N SER A 68 10.33 38.10 -31.53
CA SER A 68 10.57 38.71 -32.84
C SER A 68 11.62 39.82 -32.84
N ASP A 69 11.85 40.45 -31.67
CA ASP A 69 12.99 41.35 -31.42
C ASP A 69 13.91 40.70 -30.40
N GLY A 70 15.07 40.20 -30.83
CA GLY A 70 16.05 39.56 -29.97
C GLY A 70 16.61 40.44 -28.84
N ARG A 71 16.27 41.71 -28.76
CA ARG A 71 16.61 42.61 -27.66
C ARG A 71 15.66 42.49 -26.49
N VAL A 72 14.43 41.95 -26.72
CA VAL A 72 13.42 41.76 -25.69
C VAL A 72 13.55 40.34 -25.11
N GLN A 73 13.79 40.27 -23.82
CA GLN A 73 13.88 38.98 -23.10
C GLN A 73 12.52 38.61 -22.52
N THR A 74 12.09 37.36 -22.71
CA THR A 74 10.95 36.80 -22.01
C THR A 74 11.28 36.48 -20.56
N PRO A 75 10.27 36.39 -19.67
CA PRO A 75 10.50 35.85 -18.34
C PRO A 75 11.14 34.47 -18.40
N VAL A 76 12.03 34.19 -17.47
CA VAL A 76 12.62 32.83 -17.34
C VAL A 76 11.56 31.89 -16.77
N ASN A 77 11.54 30.65 -17.24
CA ASN A 77 10.61 29.60 -16.79
C ASN A 77 9.12 29.94 -17.02
N ALA A 78 8.83 30.64 -18.13
CA ALA A 78 7.44 30.91 -18.52
C ALA A 78 6.68 29.64 -18.93
N THR A 79 7.40 28.56 -19.22
CA THR A 79 6.85 27.28 -19.67
C THR A 79 6.75 26.28 -18.51
N ALA A 80 5.58 25.71 -18.31
CA ALA A 80 5.39 24.58 -17.40
C ALA A 80 5.68 23.27 -18.14
N ASN A 81 6.60 22.46 -17.61
CA ASN A 81 6.99 21.18 -18.18
C ASN A 81 6.41 20.02 -17.35
N THR A 82 5.80 19.06 -18.03
CA THR A 82 5.21 17.87 -17.41
C THR A 82 5.67 16.63 -18.14
N LEU A 83 6.33 15.71 -17.43
CA LEU A 83 6.64 14.39 -17.96
C LEU A 83 5.37 13.55 -18.02
N GLN A 84 5.12 12.93 -19.17
CA GLN A 84 4.05 11.95 -19.35
C GLN A 84 4.66 10.56 -19.51
N PHE A 85 4.21 9.63 -18.68
CA PHE A 85 4.60 8.22 -18.71
C PHE A 85 3.40 7.40 -19.16
N SER A 86 3.60 6.46 -20.09
CA SER A 86 2.51 5.64 -20.61
C SER A 86 2.96 4.21 -20.92
N ALA A 87 2.06 3.26 -20.72
CA ALA A 87 2.22 1.88 -21.17
C ALA A 87 1.96 1.73 -22.69
N THR A 88 1.36 2.75 -23.33
CA THR A 88 0.99 2.75 -24.76
C THR A 88 1.59 3.95 -25.48
N GLU A 89 1.94 3.76 -26.74
CA GLU A 89 2.60 4.78 -27.56
C GLU A 89 1.73 6.01 -27.86
N ASP A 90 0.41 5.84 -27.81
CA ASP A 90 -0.56 6.90 -28.07
C ASP A 90 -0.81 7.84 -26.90
N PHE A 91 -0.27 7.51 -25.72
CA PHE A 91 -0.49 8.25 -24.48
C PHE A 91 -1.97 8.47 -24.15
N SER A 92 -2.81 7.46 -24.37
CA SER A 92 -4.25 7.52 -24.12
C SER A 92 -4.62 7.72 -22.64
N SER A 93 -3.79 7.24 -21.72
CA SER A 93 -3.96 7.38 -20.27
C SER A 93 -2.60 7.56 -19.57
N PRO A 94 -1.90 8.69 -19.78
CA PRO A 94 -0.57 8.87 -19.22
C PRO A 94 -0.63 9.23 -17.73
N ILE A 95 0.39 8.83 -16.99
CA ILE A 95 0.70 9.41 -15.69
C ILE A 95 1.49 10.71 -15.93
N GLU A 96 1.00 11.80 -15.38
CA GLU A 96 1.63 13.12 -15.48
C GLU A 96 2.44 13.43 -14.21
N VAL A 97 3.69 13.88 -14.39
CA VAL A 97 4.59 14.34 -13.33
C VAL A 97 5.09 15.74 -13.68
N LEU A 98 4.63 16.74 -12.95
CA LEU A 98 5.10 18.12 -13.11
C LEU A 98 6.56 18.20 -12.69
N THR A 99 7.40 18.87 -13.48
CA THR A 99 8.80 19.10 -13.14
C THR A 99 8.99 20.47 -12.50
N ASP A 100 9.99 20.61 -11.66
CA ASP A 100 10.34 21.90 -11.09
C ASP A 100 10.87 22.86 -12.18
N ALA A 101 10.52 24.13 -12.06
CA ALA A 101 10.92 25.15 -13.01
C ALA A 101 12.45 25.27 -13.10
N GLY A 102 12.97 25.27 -14.33
CA GLY A 102 14.41 25.42 -14.59
C GLY A 102 15.23 24.13 -14.40
N THR A 103 14.59 23.01 -14.08
CA THR A 103 15.28 21.71 -14.08
C THR A 103 15.39 21.14 -15.49
N THR A 104 16.46 20.39 -15.75
CA THR A 104 16.72 19.72 -17.02
C THR A 104 16.97 18.23 -16.85
N SER A 105 16.70 17.70 -15.66
CA SER A 105 16.80 16.26 -15.38
C SER A 105 15.86 15.86 -14.23
N LEU A 106 15.48 14.58 -14.22
CA LEU A 106 14.74 13.95 -13.14
C LEU A 106 15.25 12.52 -12.93
N GLN A 107 15.39 12.12 -11.67
CA GLN A 107 15.90 10.81 -11.29
C GLN A 107 14.82 9.99 -10.59
N TYR A 108 14.80 8.70 -10.86
CA TYR A 108 13.95 7.72 -10.22
C TYR A 108 14.80 6.65 -9.54
N THR A 109 14.49 6.36 -8.28
CA THR A 109 14.99 5.17 -7.61
C THR A 109 14.26 3.91 -8.11
N ALA A 110 14.78 2.72 -7.80
CA ALA A 110 14.10 1.47 -8.16
C ALA A 110 12.69 1.41 -7.55
N GLU A 111 12.51 1.86 -6.30
CA GLU A 111 11.21 1.92 -5.64
C GLU A 111 10.24 2.88 -6.33
N SER A 112 10.65 4.12 -6.58
CA SER A 112 9.78 5.13 -7.18
C SER A 112 9.38 4.78 -8.62
N LEU A 113 10.30 4.19 -9.39
CA LEU A 113 9.99 3.73 -10.74
C LEU A 113 9.11 2.48 -10.73
N ASN A 114 9.30 1.56 -9.75
CA ASN A 114 8.44 0.39 -9.59
C ASN A 114 7.00 0.78 -9.23
N ALA A 115 6.83 1.77 -8.34
CA ALA A 115 5.53 2.30 -7.99
C ALA A 115 4.83 2.95 -9.21
N LEU A 116 5.57 3.71 -10.04
CA LEU A 116 5.06 4.28 -11.28
C LEU A 116 4.67 3.20 -12.29
N ALA A 117 5.51 2.16 -12.45
CA ALA A 117 5.22 1.01 -13.30
C ALA A 117 3.95 0.27 -12.87
N GLY A 118 3.75 0.08 -11.56
CA GLY A 118 2.53 -0.51 -11.00
C GLY A 118 1.27 0.31 -11.29
N ARG A 119 1.35 1.64 -11.24
CA ARG A 119 0.23 2.53 -11.61
C ARG A 119 -0.11 2.52 -13.11
N LEU A 120 0.84 2.08 -13.94
CA LEU A 120 0.65 1.85 -15.38
C LEU A 120 0.27 0.41 -15.71
N ASP A 121 -0.01 -0.43 -14.70
CA ASP A 121 -0.32 -1.85 -14.82
C ASP A 121 0.75 -2.66 -15.59
N LEU A 122 2.02 -2.24 -15.52
CA LEU A 122 3.11 -3.00 -16.09
C LEU A 122 3.33 -4.28 -15.28
N ALA A 123 3.45 -5.42 -15.97
CA ALA A 123 3.57 -6.72 -15.32
C ALA A 123 4.89 -6.82 -14.51
N GLY A 124 4.80 -7.20 -13.24
CA GLY A 124 5.97 -7.48 -12.42
C GLY A 124 6.73 -8.72 -12.91
N ASP A 125 8.04 -8.69 -12.78
CA ASP A 125 9.00 -9.74 -13.22
C ASP A 125 8.97 -10.01 -14.74
N ALA A 126 8.43 -9.08 -15.54
CA ALA A 126 8.38 -9.14 -16.99
C ALA A 126 8.80 -7.81 -17.62
N ALA A 127 9.60 -7.87 -18.69
CA ALA A 127 9.97 -6.68 -19.43
C ALA A 127 8.78 -6.09 -20.18
N SER A 128 8.54 -4.80 -19.99
CA SER A 128 7.46 -4.03 -20.61
C SER A 128 8.00 -2.74 -21.21
N THR A 129 7.43 -2.28 -22.31
CA THR A 129 7.83 -1.00 -22.89
C THR A 129 7.18 0.16 -22.13
N LEU A 130 7.99 1.10 -21.69
CA LEU A 130 7.58 2.36 -21.12
C LEU A 130 7.82 3.48 -22.12
N TYR A 131 6.80 4.25 -22.41
CA TYR A 131 6.84 5.44 -23.29
C TYR A 131 6.86 6.69 -22.44
N ILE A 132 7.79 7.61 -22.75
CA ILE A 132 7.95 8.86 -22.00
C ILE A 132 8.07 10.01 -22.97
N ARG A 133 7.34 11.11 -22.71
CA ARG A 133 7.49 12.37 -23.42
C ARG A 133 7.35 13.55 -22.47
N MET A 134 7.85 14.71 -22.88
CA MET A 134 7.61 15.98 -22.19
C MET A 134 6.47 16.73 -22.86
N LYS A 135 5.52 17.20 -22.07
CA LYS A 135 4.47 18.13 -22.45
C LYS A 135 4.83 19.50 -21.89
N SER A 136 4.99 20.50 -22.74
CA SER A 136 5.35 21.87 -22.38
C SER A 136 4.21 22.81 -22.68
N VAL A 137 3.74 23.56 -21.69
CA VAL A 137 2.60 24.47 -21.79
C VAL A 137 3.02 25.88 -21.40
N LEU A 138 2.70 26.86 -22.22
CA LEU A 138 2.94 28.27 -21.94
C LEU A 138 1.73 28.93 -21.24
N ALA A 139 0.52 28.61 -21.70
CA ALA A 139 -0.73 29.11 -21.16
C ALA A 139 -1.86 28.15 -21.53
N ASP A 140 -2.93 28.13 -20.72
CA ASP A 140 -4.06 27.19 -20.88
C ASP A 140 -4.80 27.30 -22.23
N ASN A 141 -4.74 28.47 -22.85
CA ASN A 141 -5.39 28.74 -24.16
C ASN A 141 -4.47 28.46 -25.37
N LEU A 142 -3.26 27.96 -25.13
CA LEU A 142 -2.31 27.62 -26.20
C LEU A 142 -2.12 26.08 -26.27
N ALA A 143 -1.94 25.62 -27.52
CA ALA A 143 -1.64 24.21 -27.73
C ALA A 143 -0.30 23.84 -27.06
N PRO A 144 -0.22 22.71 -26.33
CA PRO A 144 1.04 22.25 -25.77
C PRO A 144 2.03 21.83 -26.85
N ALA A 145 3.31 22.01 -26.58
CA ALA A 145 4.39 21.41 -27.35
C ALA A 145 4.79 20.07 -26.71
N TYR A 146 5.14 19.09 -27.53
CA TYR A 146 5.60 17.78 -27.07
C TYR A 146 7.03 17.53 -27.55
N SER A 147 7.82 16.85 -26.71
CA SER A 147 9.15 16.33 -27.07
C SER A 147 9.05 15.13 -28.02
N ASN A 148 10.20 14.65 -28.47
CA ASN A 148 10.33 13.28 -28.93
C ASN A 148 9.87 12.30 -27.84
N VAL A 149 9.52 11.05 -28.23
CA VAL A 149 9.17 9.96 -27.34
C VAL A 149 10.41 9.12 -27.04
N CYS A 150 10.76 9.00 -25.76
CA CYS A 150 11.71 7.98 -25.29
C CYS A 150 10.97 6.67 -25.10
N ARG A 151 11.55 5.58 -25.62
CA ARG A 151 11.09 4.20 -25.42
C ARG A 151 12.16 3.45 -24.69
N LEU A 152 11.81 2.78 -23.59
CA LEU A 152 12.74 1.94 -22.84
C LEU A 152 12.02 0.69 -22.33
N GLN A 153 12.78 -0.38 -22.13
CA GLN A 153 12.29 -1.58 -21.49
C GLN A 153 12.46 -1.44 -19.98
N VAL A 154 11.38 -1.59 -19.25
CA VAL A 154 11.39 -1.64 -17.79
C VAL A 154 10.93 -3.02 -17.35
N THR A 155 11.71 -3.67 -16.47
CA THR A 155 11.31 -4.91 -15.81
C THR A 155 11.03 -4.56 -14.34
N PRO A 156 9.77 -4.30 -13.95
CA PRO A 156 9.41 -4.06 -12.56
C PRO A 156 9.58 -5.35 -11.74
N TYR A 157 9.83 -5.22 -10.44
CA TYR A 157 9.69 -6.37 -9.53
C TYR A 157 8.25 -6.48 -9.03
N ARG A 158 7.79 -7.71 -8.85
CA ARG A 158 6.45 -7.97 -8.30
C ARG A 158 6.41 -7.58 -6.83
N ILE A 159 5.40 -6.84 -6.44
CA ILE A 159 5.06 -6.58 -5.05
C ILE A 159 4.15 -7.72 -4.57
N ASP A 160 4.57 -8.42 -3.52
CA ASP A 160 3.76 -9.47 -2.90
C ASP A 160 2.75 -8.83 -1.93
N MET A 161 1.50 -8.73 -2.38
CA MET A 161 0.37 -8.25 -1.57
C MET A 161 -0.38 -9.39 -0.88
N SER A 162 0.08 -10.63 -1.00
CA SER A 162 -0.56 -11.78 -0.33
C SER A 162 -0.26 -11.84 1.16
N ARG A 163 0.71 -11.07 1.64
CA ARG A 163 1.13 -10.98 3.04
C ARG A 163 1.39 -9.54 3.44
N ALA A 164 1.14 -9.24 4.71
CA ALA A 164 1.54 -7.99 5.33
C ALA A 164 2.27 -8.29 6.65
N SER A 165 3.37 -7.58 6.90
CA SER A 165 4.20 -7.74 8.11
C SER A 165 3.54 -7.06 9.30
N ILE A 166 3.63 -7.70 10.46
CA ILE A 166 3.26 -7.12 11.74
C ILE A 166 4.51 -6.51 12.37
N LEU A 167 4.53 -5.19 12.51
CA LEU A 167 5.61 -4.48 13.17
C LEU A 167 5.22 -4.15 14.60
N ALA A 168 6.20 -4.14 15.51
CA ALA A 168 6.02 -3.67 16.88
C ALA A 168 5.70 -2.17 16.93
N SER A 169 5.39 -1.63 18.10
CA SER A 169 5.07 -0.21 18.29
C SER A 169 6.18 0.75 17.84
N ASP A 170 7.44 0.32 17.92
CA ASP A 170 8.63 1.03 17.46
C ASP A 170 8.96 0.78 15.97
N ARG A 171 8.07 0.09 15.25
CA ARG A 171 8.18 -0.30 13.84
C ARG A 171 9.24 -1.35 13.54
N THR A 172 9.78 -2.05 14.54
CA THR A 172 10.63 -3.21 14.30
C THR A 172 9.81 -4.40 13.81
N ASP A 173 10.37 -5.16 12.87
CA ASP A 173 9.70 -6.36 12.34
C ASP A 173 9.64 -7.45 13.44
N THR A 174 8.43 -7.98 13.66
CA THR A 174 8.20 -9.06 14.63
C THR A 174 8.40 -10.45 14.03
N GLY A 175 8.64 -10.56 12.72
CA GLY A 175 8.64 -11.82 11.97
C GLY A 175 7.24 -12.46 11.82
N LYS A 176 6.17 -11.81 12.27
CA LYS A 176 4.79 -12.26 12.15
C LYS A 176 4.11 -11.57 10.97
N THR A 177 3.12 -12.25 10.38
CA THR A 177 2.38 -11.72 9.22
C THR A 177 0.88 -11.96 9.37
N LEU A 178 0.08 -11.18 8.65
CA LEU A 178 -1.28 -11.52 8.26
C LEU A 178 -1.30 -11.86 6.76
N CYS A 179 -2.26 -12.68 6.33
CA CYS A 179 -2.38 -13.10 4.92
C CYS A 179 -3.60 -12.51 4.23
N SER A 180 -3.41 -12.18 2.96
CA SER A 180 -4.43 -11.84 1.98
C SER A 180 -4.26 -12.76 0.77
N PRO A 181 -4.81 -13.99 0.79
CA PRO A 181 -4.57 -14.98 -0.28
C PRO A 181 -4.95 -14.48 -1.68
N GLU A 182 -5.92 -13.60 -1.76
CA GLU A 182 -6.39 -12.98 -3.00
C GLU A 182 -5.66 -11.65 -3.32
N SER A 183 -4.72 -11.22 -2.50
CA SER A 183 -3.98 -9.93 -2.64
C SER A 183 -4.90 -8.72 -2.83
N ASN A 184 -6.05 -8.75 -2.15
CA ASN A 184 -7.14 -7.78 -2.30
C ASN A 184 -7.23 -6.75 -1.16
N GLY A 185 -6.17 -6.60 -0.36
CA GLY A 185 -6.14 -5.64 0.75
C GLY A 185 -6.93 -6.10 2.00
N ILE A 186 -7.40 -7.34 2.05
CA ILE A 186 -8.02 -7.92 3.24
C ILE A 186 -7.05 -8.92 3.85
N TYR A 187 -6.38 -8.52 4.91
CA TYR A 187 -5.38 -9.32 5.61
C TYR A 187 -5.99 -9.93 6.86
N SER A 188 -5.80 -11.23 7.07
CA SER A 188 -6.33 -11.90 8.24
C SER A 188 -5.38 -12.94 8.81
N GLY A 189 -5.54 -13.25 10.11
CA GLY A 189 -4.77 -14.28 10.80
C GLY A 189 -4.99 -14.25 12.31
N PHE A 190 -4.42 -15.22 12.98
CA PHE A 190 -4.45 -15.26 14.44
C PHE A 190 -3.21 -14.59 15.03
N MET A 191 -3.41 -13.86 16.10
CA MET A 191 -2.34 -13.19 16.85
C MET A 191 -2.41 -13.54 18.32
N GLY A 192 -1.32 -14.07 18.84
CA GLY A 192 -1.11 -14.27 20.27
C GLY A 192 -0.47 -13.02 20.88
N VAL A 193 -1.26 -12.20 21.59
CA VAL A 193 -0.82 -10.90 22.09
C VAL A 193 -1.07 -10.71 23.58
N ALA A 194 -0.29 -9.82 24.19
CA ALA A 194 -0.58 -9.27 25.51
C ALA A 194 -1.76 -8.29 25.38
N GLY A 195 -2.47 -8.03 26.50
CA GLY A 195 -3.49 -7.00 26.52
C GLY A 195 -2.89 -5.62 26.21
N TRP A 196 -3.63 -4.80 25.51
CA TRP A 196 -3.22 -3.47 25.08
C TRP A 196 -1.95 -3.46 24.23
N TYR A 197 -1.67 -4.56 23.50
CA TYR A 197 -0.51 -4.67 22.61
C TYR A 197 -0.64 -3.72 21.43
N ASN A 198 0.39 -2.88 21.22
CA ASN A 198 0.45 -1.90 20.14
C ASN A 198 1.27 -2.44 18.97
N TRP A 199 0.81 -2.21 17.74
CA TRP A 199 1.40 -2.77 16.55
C TRP A 199 1.07 -1.97 15.28
N TRP A 200 1.80 -2.25 14.21
CA TRP A 200 1.55 -1.70 12.87
C TRP A 200 1.41 -2.84 11.88
N LEU A 201 0.70 -2.58 10.77
CA LEU A 201 0.68 -3.47 9.61
C LEU A 201 1.43 -2.79 8.47
N GLN A 202 2.38 -3.50 7.85
CA GLN A 202 3.06 -3.04 6.65
C GLN A 202 2.75 -3.97 5.49
N GLU A 203 2.12 -3.42 4.45
CA GLU A 203 1.84 -4.15 3.21
C GLU A 203 3.13 -4.40 2.41
N GLY A 204 3.09 -5.35 1.46
CA GLY A 204 4.21 -5.66 0.60
C GLY A 204 4.72 -4.49 -0.26
N ASN A 205 3.89 -3.48 -0.51
CA ASN A 205 4.23 -2.22 -1.17
C ASN A 205 4.89 -1.18 -0.25
N GLY A 206 5.12 -1.54 1.03
CA GLY A 206 5.73 -0.66 2.02
C GLY A 206 4.75 0.29 2.72
N ILE A 207 3.47 0.33 2.32
CA ILE A 207 2.46 1.17 2.98
C ILE A 207 2.26 0.71 4.41
N LEU A 208 2.38 1.65 5.35
CA LEU A 208 2.22 1.41 6.77
C LEU A 208 0.80 1.78 7.20
N TRP A 209 0.11 0.83 7.83
CA TRP A 209 -1.23 0.98 8.35
C TRP A 209 -1.23 1.01 9.88
N GLY A 210 -2.07 1.84 10.43
CA GLY A 210 -2.34 1.95 11.86
C GLY A 210 -3.77 2.43 12.11
N ASN A 211 -4.06 2.84 13.33
CA ASN A 211 -5.38 3.37 13.70
C ASN A 211 -5.54 4.80 13.17
N ASP A 212 -6.77 5.17 12.81
CA ASP A 212 -7.10 6.47 12.22
C ASP A 212 -6.74 7.68 13.10
N GLY A 213 -6.53 7.53 14.38
CA GLY A 213 -6.23 8.69 15.24
C GLY A 213 -7.41 9.67 15.43
N GLY A 214 -8.52 9.51 14.70
CA GLY A 214 -9.72 10.35 14.76
C GLY A 214 -10.65 10.04 15.93
N GLY A 215 -10.20 9.24 16.89
CA GLY A 215 -10.95 8.88 18.09
C GLY A 215 -11.92 7.71 17.92
N LYS A 216 -11.98 7.06 16.76
CA LYS A 216 -12.66 5.79 16.57
C LYS A 216 -11.68 4.63 16.80
N ALA A 217 -11.99 3.75 17.74
CA ALA A 217 -11.34 2.44 17.79
C ALA A 217 -11.67 1.67 16.50
N PHE A 218 -10.77 0.79 16.06
CA PHE A 218 -10.97 -0.09 14.89
C PHE A 218 -11.12 0.58 13.50
N ALA A 219 -10.89 1.90 13.39
CA ALA A 219 -10.67 2.55 12.11
C ALA A 219 -9.19 2.40 11.70
N ALA A 220 -8.91 2.06 10.44
CA ALA A 220 -7.57 1.93 9.91
C ALA A 220 -7.21 3.12 9.01
N SER A 221 -5.95 3.55 9.03
CA SER A 221 -5.44 4.62 8.19
C SER A 221 -3.99 4.37 7.81
N SER A 222 -3.61 4.83 6.62
CA SER A 222 -2.22 4.98 6.17
C SER A 222 -1.82 6.44 5.97
N GLY A 223 -2.68 7.40 6.39
CA GLY A 223 -2.42 8.83 6.28
C GLY A 223 -1.32 9.33 7.23
N GLU A 224 -0.88 10.57 7.03
CA GLU A 224 0.23 11.17 7.83
C GLU A 224 -0.08 11.22 9.34
N GLN A 225 -1.34 11.38 9.72
CA GLN A 225 -1.80 11.45 11.11
C GLN A 225 -2.50 10.16 11.52
N HIS A 226 -1.75 9.09 11.67
CA HIS A 226 -2.26 7.83 12.17
C HIS A 226 -1.38 7.31 13.31
N TRP A 227 -1.97 6.50 14.19
CA TRP A 227 -1.32 5.90 15.33
C TRP A 227 -1.19 4.40 15.10
N ASN A 228 -0.40 3.71 15.93
CA ASN A 228 -0.37 2.26 15.90
C ASN A 228 -1.76 1.68 16.22
N PHE A 229 -2.03 0.48 15.72
CA PHE A 229 -3.14 -0.31 16.20
C PHE A 229 -2.88 -0.73 17.65
N TRP A 230 -3.95 -1.02 18.38
CA TRP A 230 -3.85 -1.54 19.75
C TRP A 230 -4.92 -2.60 19.99
N PHE A 231 -4.55 -3.71 20.64
CA PHE A 231 -5.51 -4.73 21.02
C PHE A 231 -6.27 -4.32 22.27
N PRO A 232 -7.53 -4.79 22.43
CA PRO A 232 -8.28 -4.65 23.67
C PRO A 232 -7.58 -5.28 24.87
N GLY A 233 -8.06 -4.99 26.10
CA GLY A 233 -7.41 -5.33 27.34
C GLY A 233 -7.05 -6.81 27.60
N PRO A 234 -7.87 -7.83 27.24
CA PRO A 234 -7.51 -9.22 27.52
C PRO A 234 -6.27 -9.69 26.74
N SER A 235 -5.36 -10.39 27.45
CA SER A 235 -4.25 -11.11 26.83
C SER A 235 -4.75 -12.45 26.29
N GLY A 236 -4.33 -12.85 25.08
CA GLY A 236 -4.74 -14.14 24.53
C GLY A 236 -4.69 -14.25 23.02
N CYS A 237 -5.56 -15.10 22.48
CA CYS A 237 -5.71 -15.37 21.06
C CYS A 237 -6.72 -14.43 20.43
N TYR A 238 -6.32 -13.76 19.35
CA TYR A 238 -7.22 -12.90 18.57
C TYR A 238 -7.21 -13.31 17.11
N TYR A 239 -8.39 -13.50 16.51
CA TYR A 239 -8.52 -13.49 15.07
C TYR A 239 -8.64 -12.04 14.61
N THR A 240 -7.66 -11.61 13.86
CA THR A 240 -7.49 -10.21 13.43
C THR A 240 -7.74 -10.10 11.94
N VAL A 241 -8.50 -9.09 11.53
CA VAL A 241 -8.74 -8.74 10.13
C VAL A 241 -8.44 -7.26 9.95
N VAL A 242 -7.62 -6.92 8.96
CA VAL A 242 -7.40 -5.54 8.52
C VAL A 242 -7.87 -5.43 7.07
N ASN A 243 -8.82 -4.54 6.83
CA ASN A 243 -9.36 -4.26 5.50
C ASN A 243 -8.88 -2.86 5.08
N THR A 244 -7.83 -2.82 4.27
CA THR A 244 -7.21 -1.57 3.83
C THR A 244 -8.08 -0.80 2.84
N LEU A 245 -8.99 -1.48 2.11
CA LEU A 245 -9.94 -0.84 1.20
C LEU A 245 -11.04 -0.08 1.93
N ARG A 246 -11.54 -0.65 3.05
CA ARG A 246 -12.58 -0.03 3.88
C ARG A 246 -12.01 0.83 4.99
N GLN A 247 -10.69 0.80 5.18
CA GLN A 247 -10.00 1.53 6.24
C GLN A 247 -10.53 1.16 7.64
N GLU A 248 -10.70 -0.13 7.87
CA GLU A 248 -11.18 -0.68 9.15
C GLU A 248 -10.38 -1.93 9.53
N TRP A 249 -10.41 -2.27 10.82
CA TRP A 249 -9.87 -3.52 11.31
C TRP A 249 -10.76 -4.10 12.39
N SER A 250 -10.57 -5.36 12.73
CA SER A 250 -11.34 -6.01 13.79
C SER A 250 -10.47 -6.98 14.58
N ALA A 251 -10.91 -7.25 15.81
CA ALA A 251 -10.26 -8.18 16.72
C ALA A 251 -11.34 -9.06 17.39
N LEU A 252 -11.34 -10.34 17.04
CA LEU A 252 -12.19 -11.35 17.69
C LEU A 252 -11.36 -12.07 18.75
N TYR A 253 -11.58 -11.78 20.01
CA TYR A 253 -10.93 -12.45 21.14
C TYR A 253 -11.48 -13.86 21.33
N ILE A 254 -10.62 -14.86 21.43
CA ILE A 254 -10.98 -16.25 21.67
C ILE A 254 -10.41 -16.66 23.04
N PRO A 255 -11.23 -16.67 24.10
CA PRO A 255 -10.77 -16.99 25.46
C PRO A 255 -10.52 -18.47 25.68
N SER A 256 -11.25 -19.35 25.00
CA SER A 256 -11.15 -20.79 25.17
C SER A 256 -11.62 -21.54 23.93
N LEU A 257 -11.04 -22.72 23.73
CA LEU A 257 -11.46 -23.70 22.74
C LEU A 257 -11.62 -25.05 23.41
N SER A 258 -12.64 -25.80 22.98
CA SER A 258 -12.87 -27.19 23.43
C SER A 258 -12.85 -28.16 22.24
N VAL A 259 -12.43 -29.36 22.51
CA VAL A 259 -12.40 -30.48 21.57
C VAL A 259 -13.51 -31.47 21.92
N SER A 260 -14.20 -31.96 20.91
CA SER A 260 -15.21 -33.00 21.01
C SER A 260 -15.01 -34.06 19.92
N GLY A 261 -15.67 -35.19 20.03
CA GLY A 261 -15.51 -36.36 19.14
C GLY A 261 -14.77 -37.48 19.84
N ASP A 262 -13.81 -38.10 19.13
CA ASP A 262 -12.99 -39.21 19.67
C ASP A 262 -12.03 -38.75 20.76
N ILE A 263 -11.60 -37.49 20.71
CA ILE A 263 -10.82 -36.81 21.78
C ILE A 263 -11.74 -35.73 22.35
N ARG A 264 -11.68 -35.53 23.68
CA ARG A 264 -12.48 -34.52 24.36
C ARG A 264 -11.68 -33.81 25.44
N GLY A 265 -11.89 -32.49 25.54
CA GLY A 265 -11.29 -31.67 26.60
C GLY A 265 -11.20 -30.22 26.24
N GLU A 266 -10.77 -29.40 27.22
CA GLU A 266 -10.48 -27.99 27.03
C GLU A 266 -9.03 -27.83 26.58
N MET A 267 -8.80 -26.95 25.61
CA MET A 267 -7.47 -26.65 25.11
C MET A 267 -6.84 -25.51 25.92
N THR A 268 -5.52 -25.58 26.05
CA THR A 268 -4.69 -24.54 26.65
C THR A 268 -4.01 -23.72 25.54
N TYR A 269 -4.01 -22.42 25.68
CA TYR A 269 -3.40 -21.53 24.69
C TYR A 269 -1.99 -21.12 25.05
N ASP A 270 -1.05 -21.39 24.16
CA ASP A 270 0.32 -20.90 24.21
C ASP A 270 0.42 -19.62 23.34
N ARG A 271 0.41 -18.48 24.02
CA ARG A 271 0.45 -17.16 23.40
C ARG A 271 1.72 -16.88 22.62
N GLN A 272 2.87 -17.40 23.08
CA GLN A 272 4.17 -17.13 22.44
C GLN A 272 4.27 -17.82 21.09
N ASN A 273 3.80 -19.07 21.03
CA ASN A 273 3.82 -19.88 19.82
C ASN A 273 2.53 -19.80 19.00
N ASN A 274 1.54 -19.00 19.43
CA ASN A 274 0.23 -18.86 18.79
C ASN A 274 -0.43 -20.22 18.53
N ARG A 275 -0.52 -21.06 19.57
CA ARG A 275 -0.91 -22.46 19.47
C ARG A 275 -1.85 -22.86 20.59
N TRP A 276 -2.86 -23.66 20.25
CA TRP A 276 -3.74 -24.33 21.21
C TRP A 276 -3.33 -25.79 21.36
N THR A 277 -3.28 -26.29 22.59
CA THR A 277 -2.88 -27.68 22.90
C THR A 277 -3.85 -28.36 23.85
N LEU A 278 -3.97 -29.68 23.69
CA LEU A 278 -4.73 -30.55 24.62
C LEU A 278 -3.95 -31.85 24.85
N SER A 279 -3.59 -32.13 26.08
CA SER A 279 -3.03 -33.44 26.47
C SER A 279 -4.15 -34.48 26.57
N PHE A 280 -3.94 -35.64 25.99
CA PHE A 280 -4.89 -36.75 26.03
C PHE A 280 -4.18 -38.10 26.03
N ARG A 281 -4.91 -39.15 26.43
CA ARG A 281 -4.38 -40.52 26.35
C ARG A 281 -5.03 -41.27 25.19
N ALA A 282 -4.20 -41.66 24.24
CA ALA A 282 -4.63 -42.45 23.10
C ALA A 282 -4.70 -43.94 23.43
N ALA A 283 -5.76 -44.62 23.09
CA ALA A 283 -5.88 -46.09 23.25
C ALA A 283 -5.09 -46.83 22.17
N SER A 284 -5.00 -46.31 20.96
CA SER A 284 -4.28 -46.90 19.83
C SER A 284 -3.79 -45.84 18.87
N ALA A 285 -2.90 -46.20 17.96
CA ALA A 285 -2.55 -45.43 16.80
C ALA A 285 -3.65 -45.44 15.76
N GLY A 286 -3.75 -44.42 14.93
CA GLY A 286 -4.65 -44.36 13.78
C GLY A 286 -5.36 -43.03 13.57
N PRO A 287 -6.20 -42.94 12.52
CA PRO A 287 -7.01 -41.75 12.26
C PRO A 287 -8.06 -41.57 13.37
N THR A 288 -8.21 -40.32 13.80
CA THR A 288 -9.06 -39.91 14.91
C THR A 288 -9.83 -38.67 14.48
N VAL A 289 -11.16 -38.67 14.64
CA VAL A 289 -12.04 -37.59 14.21
C VAL A 289 -12.41 -36.70 15.39
N ILE A 290 -12.15 -35.42 15.25
CA ILE A 290 -12.41 -34.39 16.27
C ILE A 290 -13.15 -33.20 15.69
N ARG A 291 -13.75 -32.40 16.55
CA ARG A 291 -14.31 -31.08 16.29
C ARG A 291 -13.76 -30.10 17.31
N ILE A 292 -13.38 -28.91 16.86
CA ILE A 292 -12.86 -27.85 17.73
C ILE A 292 -13.81 -26.67 17.64
N SER A 293 -14.30 -26.21 18.80
CA SER A 293 -15.22 -25.06 18.88
C SER A 293 -15.04 -24.28 20.16
N GLY A 294 -15.55 -23.05 20.17
CA GLY A 294 -15.52 -22.19 21.33
C GLY A 294 -16.45 -21.00 21.14
N THR A 295 -16.28 -20.02 22.01
CA THR A 295 -17.01 -18.76 21.96
C THR A 295 -16.03 -17.61 21.99
N GLY A 296 -16.10 -16.73 20.98
CA GLY A 296 -15.31 -15.52 20.92
C GLY A 296 -16.06 -14.29 21.41
N ARG A 297 -15.35 -13.19 21.61
CA ARG A 297 -15.90 -11.86 21.89
C ARG A 297 -15.46 -10.93 20.76
N GLN A 298 -16.43 -10.50 19.93
CA GLN A 298 -16.18 -9.58 18.84
C GLN A 298 -16.16 -8.15 19.37
N TYR A 299 -15.07 -7.44 19.12
CA TYR A 299 -15.02 -6.00 19.33
C TYR A 299 -15.59 -5.29 18.11
N ASP A 300 -16.51 -4.35 18.37
CA ASP A 300 -17.29 -3.69 17.32
C ASP A 300 -16.55 -2.47 16.76
N VAL A 301 -16.10 -2.56 15.52
CA VAL A 301 -15.42 -1.46 14.82
C VAL A 301 -16.35 -0.29 14.48
N SER A 302 -17.65 -0.55 14.34
CA SER A 302 -18.62 0.49 13.96
C SER A 302 -18.95 1.43 15.11
N THR A 303 -18.98 0.91 16.33
CA THR A 303 -19.21 1.69 17.56
C THR A 303 -17.93 2.22 18.16
N GLY A 304 -16.79 1.67 17.77
CA GLY A 304 -15.49 2.01 18.32
C GLY A 304 -15.30 1.54 19.78
N THR A 305 -16.08 0.55 20.24
CA THR A 305 -15.92 -0.02 21.57
C THR A 305 -14.92 -1.16 21.59
N ASP A 306 -14.16 -1.24 22.65
CA ASP A 306 -13.11 -2.24 22.86
C ASP A 306 -13.29 -3.05 24.16
N ASP A 307 -14.45 -2.89 24.83
CA ASP A 307 -14.73 -3.52 26.12
C ASP A 307 -15.08 -5.01 26.00
N GLY A 308 -15.24 -5.52 24.77
CA GLY A 308 -15.64 -6.89 24.49
C GLY A 308 -17.01 -7.23 25.06
N ALA A 309 -17.88 -6.23 25.25
CA ALA A 309 -19.23 -6.40 25.77
C ALA A 309 -20.18 -7.08 24.78
N ALA A 310 -19.76 -7.24 23.51
CA ALA A 310 -20.51 -7.98 22.51
C ALA A 310 -20.85 -9.39 23.01
N ALA A 311 -22.07 -9.85 22.71
CA ALA A 311 -22.50 -11.21 22.99
C ALA A 311 -21.49 -12.22 22.42
N GLY A 312 -21.34 -13.36 23.08
CA GLY A 312 -20.43 -14.41 22.63
C GLY A 312 -20.73 -14.82 21.18
N THR A 313 -19.70 -14.83 20.35
CA THR A 313 -19.75 -15.25 18.95
C THR A 313 -19.27 -16.69 18.86
N ALA A 314 -20.04 -17.58 18.27
CA ALA A 314 -19.61 -18.95 18.04
C ALA A 314 -18.38 -18.96 17.13
N VAL A 315 -17.35 -19.70 17.53
CA VAL A 315 -16.14 -19.94 16.73
C VAL A 315 -15.88 -21.42 16.63
N ALA A 316 -15.39 -21.85 15.48
CA ALA A 316 -15.09 -23.23 15.22
C ALA A 316 -13.99 -23.39 14.17
N PHE A 317 -13.31 -24.52 14.24
CA PHE A 317 -12.39 -24.98 13.23
C PHE A 317 -12.94 -26.21 12.52
N GLY A 318 -12.50 -26.43 11.29
CA GLY A 318 -12.82 -27.58 10.48
C GLY A 318 -11.68 -27.91 9.54
N MET A 319 -11.85 -28.98 8.76
CA MET A 319 -10.91 -29.36 7.71
C MET A 319 -11.63 -29.44 6.36
N GLU A 320 -11.11 -28.74 5.35
CA GLU A 320 -11.57 -28.79 3.98
C GLU A 320 -10.37 -28.99 3.05
N ASN A 321 -10.43 -30.00 2.19
CA ASN A 321 -9.34 -30.33 1.26
C ASN A 321 -7.97 -30.46 1.96
N GLY A 322 -7.94 -31.00 3.18
CA GLY A 322 -6.73 -31.20 3.98
C GLY A 322 -6.19 -29.93 4.65
N LYS A 323 -6.89 -28.78 4.53
CA LYS A 323 -6.52 -27.52 5.18
C LYS A 323 -7.46 -27.21 6.33
N ILE A 324 -6.89 -26.68 7.42
CA ILE A 324 -7.70 -26.18 8.54
C ILE A 324 -8.40 -24.88 8.10
N THR A 325 -9.69 -24.80 8.41
CA THR A 325 -10.55 -23.66 8.15
C THR A 325 -11.10 -23.10 9.46
N PHE A 326 -11.43 -21.82 9.46
CA PHE A 326 -12.03 -21.10 10.59
C PHE A 326 -13.40 -20.55 10.23
N GLY A 327 -14.36 -20.65 11.13
CA GLY A 327 -15.73 -20.17 10.95
C GLY A 327 -16.55 -20.27 12.22
N SER A 328 -17.88 -20.33 12.09
CA SER A 328 -18.81 -20.42 13.24
C SER A 328 -19.39 -21.82 13.43
N VAL A 329 -19.25 -22.71 12.46
CA VAL A 329 -19.83 -24.08 12.49
C VAL A 329 -18.68 -25.09 12.51
N PRO A 330 -18.61 -25.95 13.53
CA PRO A 330 -17.57 -26.97 13.62
C PRO A 330 -17.75 -28.02 12.52
N LYS A 331 -16.63 -28.35 11.85
CA LYS A 331 -16.54 -29.46 10.88
C LYS A 331 -15.55 -30.50 11.39
N ASP A 332 -15.66 -31.71 10.87
CA ASP A 332 -14.77 -32.80 11.25
C ASP A 332 -13.33 -32.48 10.83
N ILE A 333 -12.40 -32.72 11.77
CA ILE A 333 -10.95 -32.65 11.56
C ILE A 333 -10.41 -34.06 11.81
N THR A 334 -9.78 -34.66 10.83
CA THR A 334 -9.12 -35.95 10.98
C THR A 334 -7.65 -35.72 11.30
N VAL A 335 -7.20 -36.19 12.46
CA VAL A 335 -5.79 -36.20 12.87
C VAL A 335 -5.29 -37.64 12.94
N ASN A 336 -4.01 -37.86 12.61
CA ASN A 336 -3.41 -39.18 12.73
C ASN A 336 -2.65 -39.26 14.06
N VAL A 337 -3.13 -40.13 14.96
CA VAL A 337 -2.48 -40.41 16.24
C VAL A 337 -1.35 -41.42 16.00
N PRO A 338 -0.08 -41.09 16.34
CA PRO A 338 1.07 -41.93 15.95
C PRO A 338 1.23 -43.19 16.76
N SER A 339 0.77 -43.24 18.02
CA SER A 339 0.88 -44.41 18.91
C SER A 339 -0.13 -44.34 20.05
N ALA A 340 -0.34 -45.45 20.75
CA ALA A 340 -1.00 -45.43 22.06
C ALA A 340 -0.14 -44.75 23.13
N GLY A 341 -0.78 -44.21 24.19
CA GLY A 341 -0.12 -43.54 25.30
C GLY A 341 -0.45 -42.06 25.42
N GLU A 342 0.37 -41.34 26.18
CA GLU A 342 0.18 -39.87 26.37
C GLU A 342 0.55 -39.13 25.11
N MET A 343 -0.38 -38.30 24.64
CA MET A 343 -0.31 -37.53 23.38
C MET A 343 -0.72 -36.09 23.61
N VAL A 344 -0.28 -35.21 22.74
CA VAL A 344 -0.71 -33.82 22.69
C VAL A 344 -1.34 -33.54 21.30
N LEU A 345 -2.58 -33.11 21.32
CA LEU A 345 -3.25 -32.48 20.17
C LEU A 345 -2.79 -31.02 20.10
N SER A 346 -2.37 -30.56 18.94
CA SER A 346 -1.89 -29.22 18.70
C SER A 346 -2.60 -28.59 17.51
N LEU A 347 -3.27 -27.45 17.73
CA LEU A 347 -3.79 -26.56 16.69
C LEU A 347 -2.83 -25.38 16.60
N ASP A 348 -2.01 -25.35 15.54
CA ASP A 348 -1.00 -24.32 15.30
C ASP A 348 -1.56 -23.26 14.37
N LEU A 349 -1.60 -22.02 14.87
CA LEU A 349 -2.16 -20.85 14.19
C LEU A 349 -1.06 -19.81 13.84
N SER A 350 0.21 -20.18 13.97
CA SER A 350 1.35 -19.27 13.80
C SER A 350 1.57 -18.82 12.37
N ASP A 351 1.27 -19.69 11.37
CA ASP A 351 1.33 -19.33 9.95
C ASP A 351 -0.08 -19.02 9.41
N PRO A 352 -0.41 -17.75 9.12
CA PRO A 352 -1.73 -17.39 8.61
C PRO A 352 -2.03 -17.92 7.20
N SER A 353 -1.03 -18.43 6.47
CA SER A 353 -1.24 -19.05 5.14
C SER A 353 -1.60 -20.53 5.20
N GLY A 354 -1.44 -21.17 6.38
CA GLY A 354 -1.67 -22.61 6.48
C GLY A 354 -1.68 -23.10 7.93
N TRP A 355 -2.82 -22.98 8.62
CA TRP A 355 -2.99 -23.54 9.96
C TRP A 355 -2.95 -25.05 9.93
N THR A 356 -2.45 -25.65 11.01
CA THR A 356 -2.35 -27.11 11.11
C THR A 356 -2.96 -27.64 12.40
N CYS A 357 -3.49 -28.86 12.35
CA CYS A 357 -3.94 -29.60 13.52
C CYS A 357 -3.31 -30.99 13.50
N THR A 358 -2.51 -31.29 14.51
CA THR A 358 -1.73 -32.54 14.59
C THR A 358 -1.79 -33.18 15.97
N ALA A 359 -1.60 -34.50 16.02
CA ALA A 359 -1.40 -35.21 17.26
C ALA A 359 0.01 -35.80 17.29
N GLY A 360 0.70 -35.62 18.40
CA GLY A 360 2.07 -36.08 18.58
C GLY A 360 2.38 -36.48 20.05
N LYS A 361 3.54 -37.08 20.28
CA LYS A 361 4.01 -37.33 21.65
C LYS A 361 4.25 -35.97 22.33
N GLY A 362 3.78 -35.82 23.56
CA GLY A 362 4.15 -34.68 24.39
C GLY A 362 5.68 -34.66 24.56
N SER A 363 6.29 -33.48 24.38
CA SER A 363 7.66 -33.30 24.86
C SER A 363 7.61 -33.39 26.37
N THR A 364 8.09 -34.50 26.92
CA THR A 364 8.48 -34.50 28.33
C THR A 364 9.57 -33.45 28.47
N SER A 365 9.29 -32.35 29.20
CA SER A 365 10.34 -31.49 29.70
C SER A 365 11.29 -32.44 30.47
N GLU A 366 12.50 -32.67 29.95
CA GLU A 366 13.55 -33.29 30.70
C GLU A 366 13.68 -32.50 32.01
N GLU A 367 13.40 -33.18 33.13
CA GLU A 367 13.84 -32.71 34.45
C GLU A 367 15.33 -32.41 34.35
N VAL A 368 15.69 -31.15 34.50
CA VAL A 368 17.07 -30.75 34.70
C VAL A 368 17.52 -31.47 35.97
N PRO A 369 18.50 -32.40 35.91
CA PRO A 369 19.01 -33.04 37.11
C PRO A 369 19.59 -31.93 37.98
N GLY A 370 19.07 -31.82 39.19
CA GLY A 370 19.55 -30.88 40.20
C GLY A 370 21.06 -31.04 40.46
N LYS A 371 21.76 -29.93 40.43
CA LYS A 371 23.02 -29.72 41.13
C LYS A 371 22.88 -28.58 42.12
#